data_090f0e81e9e3d5c8deabe7b575feb701
#
_entry.id   090f0e81e9e3d5c8deabe7b575feb701
#
_cell.length_a   1.000
_cell.length_b   1.000
_cell.length_c   1.000
_cell.angle_alpha   90.00
_cell.angle_beta   90.00
_cell.angle_gamma   90.00
#
_symmetry.space_group_name_H-M   'P 1'
#
loop_
_entity.id
_entity.type
_entity.pdbx_description
1 polymer ?
#
loop_
_entity_poly.entity_id
_entity_poly.type
_entity_poly.pdbx_seq_one_letter_code
_entity_poly.pdbx_strand_id
1 'polypeptide(L)'
;SCGKNAQRRLHGLTHRNSARSCWLWGAGITALLWGFLLCFSDIYFAANDDQFILRAMTGFQPGGTPDFHLYLHGMYVYPLRWQRVFPGIAWFSLLEIALLSLAMTVLLKSLLQCWLRSGLSLRTGLMLSAAFALLYGLHYFARVTYTVTGAMLGAAAAAQILSVDCRKASDRSIVRSMTLAVILAALCYGLRQLPILPVLGYCGIAFLLRFLSYFSPWSKQKRSPRPMLAAAGIVLLTLGGLAAEREIEISLKQQRSYLDWQQARISVIDYIDLEKLPQEALDGAGWTEEQRTLLDKWNTMDEAISTESLRYVRENWHTSETTATAGAAIEDLCWRSPWFVRTMIVLLALGLFAFFCAFRKRREQPWLPVALVLTGLLCFLFFCYLALKGRLPYRAVTVALLPAAAMVFCLLGECLPTDSRRFRTAVLCVLLALLTAYPLSSLLPVLQRKRSPWDYNAHADMDVQALAHPDLLLIYSTELVNDMRMFPDTSEGIPQNLTFWGGWSRGSEEYNAKLAAFGLDGEHFTAACWLHPQVRFISLKEAPDEALLAYLRAELGTVEWEAEKVSAGLYFFRFFQP
;
A
#
# COMPACT_ATOMS: atom_id res chain seq x y z
N SER A 1 -34.77 -2.30 -44.27
CA SER A 1 -34.27 -2.86 -42.99
C SER A 1 -32.79 -3.33 -43.07
N CYS A 2 -32.32 -3.73 -44.26
CA CYS A 2 -30.95 -4.27 -44.43
C CYS A 2 -29.83 -3.24 -44.18
N GLY A 3 -30.00 -1.96 -44.58
CA GLY A 3 -29.00 -0.91 -44.37
C GLY A 3 -28.79 -0.51 -42.89
N LYS A 4 -29.83 -0.56 -42.06
CA LYS A 4 -29.74 -0.27 -40.63
C LYS A 4 -28.99 -1.37 -39.86
N ASN A 5 -29.09 -2.62 -40.31
CA ASN A 5 -28.33 -3.74 -39.70
C ASN A 5 -26.87 -3.75 -40.09
N ALA A 6 -26.52 -3.35 -41.31
CA ALA A 6 -25.12 -3.18 -41.73
C ALA A 6 -24.44 -2.02 -41.01
N GLN A 7 -25.12 -0.87 -40.85
CA GLN A 7 -24.62 0.25 -40.06
C GLN A 7 -24.44 -0.08 -38.56
N ARG A 8 -25.36 -0.86 -37.97
CA ARG A 8 -25.21 -1.36 -36.60
C ARG A 8 -24.03 -2.33 -36.44
N ARG A 9 -23.79 -3.20 -37.44
CA ARG A 9 -22.61 -4.12 -37.43
C ARG A 9 -21.30 -3.35 -37.59
N LEU A 10 -21.23 -2.38 -38.50
CA LEU A 10 -20.06 -1.52 -38.68
C LEU A 10 -19.75 -0.68 -37.42
N HIS A 11 -20.78 -0.10 -36.80
CA HIS A 11 -20.65 0.64 -35.55
C HIS A 11 -20.21 -0.27 -34.39
N GLY A 12 -20.68 -1.50 -34.33
CA GLY A 12 -20.27 -2.50 -33.35
C GLY A 12 -18.82 -2.96 -33.54
N LEU A 13 -18.36 -3.08 -34.78
CA LEU A 13 -16.98 -3.47 -35.11
C LEU A 13 -15.99 -2.35 -34.82
N THR A 14 -16.31 -1.09 -35.12
CA THR A 14 -15.44 0.06 -34.77
C THR A 14 -15.36 0.28 -33.28
N HIS A 15 -16.42 0.09 -32.51
CA HIS A 15 -16.42 0.17 -31.06
C HIS A 15 -15.61 -0.96 -30.41
N ARG A 16 -15.68 -2.17 -30.95
CA ARG A 16 -14.94 -3.33 -30.44
C ARG A 16 -13.43 -3.23 -30.71
N ASN A 17 -13.05 -2.70 -31.86
CA ASN A 17 -11.66 -2.41 -32.20
C ASN A 17 -11.08 -1.27 -31.35
N SER A 18 -11.86 -0.23 -31.06
CA SER A 18 -11.47 0.86 -30.16
C SER A 18 -11.23 0.38 -28.72
N ALA A 19 -12.08 -0.51 -28.18
CA ALA A 19 -11.89 -1.04 -26.83
C ALA A 19 -10.63 -1.92 -26.70
N ARG A 20 -10.37 -2.79 -27.69
CA ARG A 20 -9.16 -3.61 -27.74
C ARG A 20 -7.90 -2.75 -27.86
N SER A 21 -7.96 -1.71 -28.68
CA SER A 21 -6.87 -0.75 -28.83
C SER A 21 -6.53 -0.06 -27.50
N CYS A 22 -7.53 0.35 -26.70
CA CYS A 22 -7.27 0.96 -25.39
C CYS A 22 -6.55 0.02 -24.41
N TRP A 23 -6.88 -1.30 -24.43
CA TRP A 23 -6.17 -2.29 -23.63
C TRP A 23 -4.70 -2.43 -24.05
N LEU A 24 -4.44 -2.52 -25.36
CA LEU A 24 -3.09 -2.64 -25.88
C LEU A 24 -2.23 -1.42 -25.55
N TRP A 25 -2.80 -0.21 -25.70
CA TRP A 25 -2.10 1.02 -25.35
C TRP A 25 -1.86 1.16 -23.84
N GLY A 26 -2.84 0.79 -23.00
CA GLY A 26 -2.66 0.79 -21.56
C GLY A 26 -1.54 -0.17 -21.13
N ALA A 27 -1.55 -1.40 -21.65
CA ALA A 27 -0.49 -2.37 -21.41
C ALA A 27 0.86 -1.91 -21.96
N GLY A 28 0.90 -1.33 -23.16
CA GLY A 28 2.11 -0.81 -23.77
C GLY A 28 2.75 0.31 -22.96
N ILE A 29 1.99 1.29 -22.48
CA ILE A 29 2.50 2.37 -21.61
C ILE A 29 3.01 1.79 -20.29
N THR A 30 2.29 0.84 -19.68
CA THR A 30 2.72 0.16 -18.46
C THR A 30 4.04 -0.60 -18.67
N ALA A 31 4.18 -1.34 -19.77
CA ALA A 31 5.41 -2.05 -20.12
C ALA A 31 6.58 -1.09 -20.38
N LEU A 32 6.35 0.03 -21.05
CA LEU A 32 7.37 1.06 -21.26
C LEU A 32 7.82 1.69 -19.94
N LEU A 33 6.91 1.90 -18.99
CA LEU A 33 7.25 2.40 -17.65
C LEU A 33 8.16 1.42 -16.91
N TRP A 34 7.85 0.12 -16.91
CA TRP A 34 8.72 -0.92 -16.36
C TRP A 34 10.07 -0.98 -17.09
N GLY A 35 10.06 -1.01 -18.41
CA GLY A 35 11.29 -1.02 -19.20
C GLY A 35 12.21 0.16 -18.88
N PHE A 36 11.64 1.35 -18.73
CA PHE A 36 12.38 2.54 -18.32
C PHE A 36 12.99 2.37 -16.90
N LEU A 37 12.21 1.93 -15.93
CA LEU A 37 12.70 1.74 -14.56
C LEU A 37 13.77 0.66 -14.46
N LEU A 38 13.59 -0.48 -15.12
CA LEU A 38 14.59 -1.55 -15.14
C LEU A 38 15.93 -1.10 -15.76
N CYS A 39 15.89 -0.17 -16.73
CA CYS A 39 17.11 0.37 -17.35
C CYS A 39 17.80 1.43 -16.50
N PHE A 40 17.05 2.28 -15.79
CA PHE A 40 17.57 3.54 -15.25
C PHE A 40 17.41 3.69 -13.72
N SER A 41 16.73 2.78 -13.04
CA SER A 41 16.47 2.85 -11.62
C SER A 41 16.54 1.49 -10.96
N ASP A 42 16.62 1.48 -9.64
CA ASP A 42 16.37 0.28 -8.84
C ASP A 42 14.90 0.24 -8.43
N ILE A 43 14.33 -0.96 -8.43
CA ILE A 43 12.99 -1.23 -7.93
C ILE A 43 13.15 -1.86 -6.55
N TYR A 44 12.54 -1.23 -5.55
CA TYR A 44 12.63 -1.68 -4.17
C TYR A 44 11.33 -1.46 -3.40
N PHE A 45 11.19 -2.14 -2.28
CA PHE A 45 10.10 -1.86 -1.35
C PHE A 45 10.33 -0.54 -0.63
N ALA A 46 9.34 0.35 -0.69
CA ALA A 46 9.43 1.67 -0.07
C ALA A 46 9.18 1.66 1.43
N ALA A 47 8.69 0.57 1.97
CA ALA A 47 8.35 0.41 3.37
C ALA A 47 8.86 -0.91 3.93
N ASN A 48 9.25 -0.87 5.20
CA ASN A 48 9.64 -2.06 5.95
C ASN A 48 8.51 -3.10 6.03
N ASP A 49 7.25 -2.67 6.06
CA ASP A 49 6.08 -3.56 6.07
C ASP A 49 6.13 -4.59 4.93
N ASP A 50 6.42 -4.14 3.70
CA ASP A 50 6.49 -5.01 2.53
C ASP A 50 7.64 -6.01 2.62
N GLN A 51 8.76 -5.56 3.19
CA GLN A 51 9.93 -6.40 3.43
C GLN A 51 9.62 -7.47 4.46
N PHE A 52 8.92 -7.11 5.55
CA PHE A 52 8.48 -8.09 6.55
C PHE A 52 7.48 -9.10 5.95
N ILE A 53 6.54 -8.66 5.11
CA ILE A 53 5.63 -9.58 4.42
C ILE A 53 6.43 -10.55 3.54
N LEU A 54 7.37 -10.03 2.74
CA LEU A 54 8.22 -10.88 1.90
C LEU A 54 8.96 -11.92 2.75
N ARG A 55 9.62 -11.49 3.83
CA ARG A 55 10.40 -12.38 4.69
C ARG A 55 9.54 -13.40 5.42
N ALA A 56 8.35 -13.01 5.89
CA ALA A 56 7.39 -13.94 6.48
C ALA A 56 6.87 -14.96 5.47
N MET A 57 6.51 -14.54 4.26
CA MET A 57 6.00 -15.44 3.22
C MET A 57 7.09 -16.38 2.68
N THR A 58 8.34 -15.93 2.64
CA THR A 58 9.49 -16.77 2.23
C THR A 58 9.97 -17.69 3.36
N GLY A 59 9.63 -17.43 4.61
CA GLY A 59 10.07 -18.19 5.78
C GLY A 59 11.39 -17.72 6.40
N PHE A 60 11.98 -16.60 5.92
CA PHE A 60 13.20 -16.02 6.51
C PHE A 60 12.98 -15.55 7.95
N GLN A 61 11.79 -15.13 8.29
CA GLN A 61 11.45 -14.73 9.66
C GLN A 61 10.02 -15.11 10.01
N PRO A 62 9.70 -15.28 11.30
CA PRO A 62 8.33 -15.46 11.73
C PRO A 62 7.53 -14.18 11.50
N GLY A 63 6.30 -14.31 11.03
CA GLY A 63 5.45 -13.15 10.71
C GLY A 63 3.98 -13.49 10.60
N GLY A 64 3.56 -14.54 11.25
CA GLY A 64 2.23 -15.11 11.22
C GLY A 64 2.30 -16.62 11.28
N THR A 65 1.30 -17.28 10.81
CA THR A 65 1.35 -18.70 10.48
C THR A 65 1.54 -18.86 8.97
N PRO A 66 2.00 -20.01 8.50
CA PRO A 66 2.02 -20.28 7.06
C PRO A 66 0.67 -20.06 6.37
N ASP A 67 -0.39 -20.07 7.13
CA ASP A 67 -1.77 -20.05 6.67
C ASP A 67 -2.53 -18.78 7.03
N PHE A 68 -1.87 -17.85 7.76
CA PHE A 68 -2.49 -16.61 8.23
C PHE A 68 -1.46 -15.48 8.24
N HIS A 69 -1.88 -14.30 7.82
CA HIS A 69 -1.08 -13.08 7.90
C HIS A 69 -1.93 -11.93 8.43
N LEU A 70 -1.31 -11.04 9.22
CA LEU A 70 -1.99 -9.91 9.86
C LEU A 70 -2.77 -9.04 8.87
N TYR A 71 -2.17 -8.71 7.73
CA TYR A 71 -2.74 -7.79 6.74
C TYR A 71 -3.26 -8.44 5.47
N LEU A 72 -2.63 -9.54 5.01
CA LEU A 72 -3.05 -10.20 3.79
C LEU A 72 -4.25 -11.11 4.05
N HIS A 73 -5.23 -11.03 3.16
CA HIS A 73 -6.35 -11.97 3.13
C HIS A 73 -5.90 -13.35 2.64
N GLY A 74 -6.60 -14.40 3.05
CA GLY A 74 -6.35 -15.77 2.63
C GLY A 74 -6.20 -15.96 1.12
N MET A 75 -6.95 -15.20 0.32
CA MET A 75 -6.84 -15.20 -1.15
C MET A 75 -5.42 -14.91 -1.67
N TYR A 76 -4.57 -14.25 -0.89
CA TYR A 76 -3.16 -14.03 -1.21
C TYR A 76 -2.24 -14.96 -0.42
N VAL A 77 -2.55 -15.23 0.83
CA VAL A 77 -1.74 -16.14 1.66
C VAL A 77 -1.66 -17.52 1.02
N TYR A 78 -2.77 -18.07 0.54
CA TYR A 78 -2.79 -19.40 -0.09
C TYR A 78 -1.92 -19.50 -1.35
N PRO A 79 -1.99 -18.61 -2.36
CA PRO A 79 -1.07 -18.64 -3.48
C PRO A 79 0.38 -18.44 -3.10
N LEU A 80 0.67 -17.61 -2.08
CA LEU A 80 2.03 -17.35 -1.63
C LEU A 80 2.70 -18.55 -0.96
N ARG A 81 1.93 -19.59 -0.56
CA ARG A 81 2.48 -20.90 -0.11
C ARG A 81 3.32 -21.60 -1.16
N TRP A 82 3.16 -21.27 -2.43
CA TRP A 82 4.04 -21.77 -3.50
C TRP A 82 5.51 -21.44 -3.24
N GLN A 83 5.79 -20.46 -2.36
CA GLN A 83 7.15 -20.18 -1.90
C GLN A 83 7.82 -21.40 -1.27
N ARG A 84 7.08 -22.28 -0.59
CA ARG A 84 7.60 -23.52 0.01
C ARG A 84 7.98 -24.58 -1.03
N VAL A 85 7.29 -24.57 -2.16
CA VAL A 85 7.54 -25.52 -3.25
C VAL A 85 8.64 -25.01 -4.18
N PHE A 86 8.66 -23.69 -4.39
CA PHE A 86 9.62 -23.00 -5.27
C PHE A 86 10.29 -21.85 -4.51
N PRO A 87 11.19 -22.13 -3.55
CA PRO A 87 11.80 -21.13 -2.67
C PRO A 87 12.67 -20.11 -3.43
N GLY A 88 13.22 -20.48 -4.59
CA GLY A 88 14.02 -19.57 -5.43
C GLY A 88 13.22 -18.45 -6.12
N ILE A 89 11.90 -18.39 -5.95
CA ILE A 89 11.04 -17.38 -6.59
C ILE A 89 10.44 -16.48 -5.51
N ALA A 90 10.69 -15.17 -5.58
CA ALA A 90 10.10 -14.19 -4.68
C ALA A 90 8.61 -13.91 -5.05
N TRP A 91 7.72 -14.83 -4.69
CA TRP A 91 6.31 -14.82 -5.09
C TRP A 91 5.57 -13.55 -4.68
N PHE A 92 5.84 -13.02 -3.47
CA PHE A 92 5.22 -11.78 -3.01
C PHE A 92 5.62 -10.59 -3.89
N SER A 93 6.89 -10.48 -4.24
CA SER A 93 7.39 -9.42 -5.13
C SER A 93 6.79 -9.51 -6.53
N LEU A 94 6.68 -10.71 -7.07
CA LEU A 94 6.04 -10.94 -8.37
C LEU A 94 4.55 -10.62 -8.31
N LEU A 95 3.86 -10.95 -7.23
CA LEU A 95 2.46 -10.63 -7.01
C LEU A 95 2.26 -9.10 -7.01
N GLU A 96 3.07 -8.36 -6.26
CA GLU A 96 3.01 -6.89 -6.20
C GLU A 96 3.22 -6.26 -7.58
N ILE A 97 4.24 -6.70 -8.32
CA ILE A 97 4.52 -6.23 -9.69
C ILE A 97 3.34 -6.54 -10.62
N ALA A 98 2.78 -7.74 -10.54
CA ALA A 98 1.66 -8.16 -11.38
C ALA A 98 0.39 -7.34 -11.07
N LEU A 99 0.06 -7.15 -9.80
CA LEU A 99 -1.11 -6.39 -9.38
C LEU A 99 -0.97 -4.90 -9.72
N LEU A 100 0.20 -4.31 -9.49
CA LEU A 100 0.47 -2.91 -9.84
C LEU A 100 0.40 -2.71 -11.36
N SER A 101 0.94 -3.65 -12.15
CA SER A 101 0.85 -3.65 -13.62
C SER A 101 -0.59 -3.78 -14.11
N LEU A 102 -1.36 -4.69 -13.52
CA LEU A 102 -2.78 -4.87 -13.83
C LEU A 102 -3.56 -3.59 -13.53
N ALA A 103 -3.37 -3.02 -12.34
CA ALA A 103 -4.05 -1.80 -11.91
C ALA A 103 -3.75 -0.63 -12.86
N MET A 104 -2.48 -0.37 -13.16
CA MET A 104 -2.08 0.69 -14.07
C MET A 104 -2.63 0.46 -15.48
N THR A 105 -2.55 -0.74 -16.01
CA THR A 105 -3.09 -1.08 -17.34
C THR A 105 -4.58 -0.80 -17.43
N VAL A 106 -5.37 -1.24 -16.43
CA VAL A 106 -6.83 -0.99 -16.38
C VAL A 106 -7.12 0.49 -16.22
N LEU A 107 -6.36 1.19 -15.40
CA LEU A 107 -6.51 2.61 -15.16
C LEU A 107 -6.26 3.41 -16.45
N LEU A 108 -5.12 3.21 -17.11
CA LEU A 108 -4.77 3.88 -18.38
C LEU A 108 -5.77 3.57 -19.50
N LYS A 109 -6.16 2.30 -19.62
CA LYS A 109 -7.23 1.87 -20.54
C LYS A 109 -8.53 2.64 -20.26
N SER A 110 -8.91 2.79 -18.99
CA SER A 110 -10.17 3.45 -18.60
C SER A 110 -10.10 4.96 -18.83
N LEU A 111 -8.99 5.60 -18.52
CA LEU A 111 -8.72 7.00 -18.85
C LEU A 111 -8.83 7.24 -20.36
N LEU A 112 -8.14 6.43 -21.15
CA LEU A 112 -8.16 6.56 -22.61
C LEU A 112 -9.57 6.40 -23.17
N GLN A 113 -10.36 5.46 -22.64
CA GLN A 113 -11.77 5.31 -23.03
C GLN A 113 -12.63 6.54 -22.68
N CYS A 114 -12.43 7.14 -21.49
CA CYS A 114 -13.13 8.36 -21.09
C CYS A 114 -12.82 9.52 -22.05
N TRP A 115 -11.56 9.69 -22.42
CA TRP A 115 -11.14 10.79 -23.30
C TRP A 115 -11.56 10.61 -24.75
N LEU A 116 -11.44 9.41 -25.31
CA LEU A 116 -11.92 9.12 -26.65
C LEU A 116 -13.46 9.29 -26.74
N ARG A 117 -14.18 8.90 -25.69
CA ARG A 117 -15.64 9.13 -25.61
C ARG A 117 -15.99 10.63 -25.61
N SER A 118 -15.15 11.44 -24.98
CA SER A 118 -15.30 12.91 -24.97
C SER A 118 -14.87 13.57 -26.29
N GLY A 119 -14.52 12.79 -27.31
CA GLY A 119 -14.14 13.27 -28.65
C GLY A 119 -12.70 13.79 -28.74
N LEU A 120 -11.82 13.43 -27.79
CA LEU A 120 -10.37 13.68 -27.94
C LEU A 120 -9.77 12.73 -29.00
N SER A 121 -8.72 13.19 -29.68
CA SER A 121 -7.98 12.32 -30.60
C SER A 121 -7.21 11.23 -29.83
N LEU A 122 -6.95 10.09 -30.46
CA LEU A 122 -6.14 9.03 -29.87
C LEU A 122 -4.75 9.55 -29.44
N ARG A 123 -4.11 10.37 -30.28
CA ARG A 123 -2.79 10.96 -29.94
C ARG A 123 -2.84 11.77 -28.68
N THR A 124 -3.81 12.68 -28.53
CA THR A 124 -3.98 13.48 -27.30
C THR A 124 -4.29 12.60 -26.11
N GLY A 125 -5.15 11.59 -26.26
CA GLY A 125 -5.46 10.63 -25.20
C GLY A 125 -4.22 9.86 -24.73
N LEU A 126 -3.37 9.42 -25.65
CA LEU A 126 -2.12 8.73 -25.33
C LEU A 126 -1.12 9.65 -24.60
N MET A 127 -0.98 10.91 -25.04
CA MET A 127 -0.12 11.88 -24.35
C MET A 127 -0.58 12.14 -22.92
N LEU A 128 -1.89 12.29 -22.68
CA LEU A 128 -2.44 12.47 -21.34
C LEU A 128 -2.31 11.19 -20.49
N SER A 129 -2.45 10.00 -21.09
CA SER A 129 -2.20 8.73 -20.41
C SER A 129 -0.75 8.58 -20.00
N ALA A 130 0.19 8.92 -20.87
CA ALA A 130 1.62 8.90 -20.56
C ALA A 130 1.96 9.92 -19.47
N ALA A 131 1.40 11.13 -19.54
CA ALA A 131 1.59 12.14 -18.49
C ALA A 131 1.04 11.66 -17.13
N PHE A 132 -0.13 11.02 -17.12
CA PHE A 132 -0.67 10.39 -15.89
C PHE A 132 0.26 9.29 -15.36
N ALA A 133 0.73 8.41 -16.23
CA ALA A 133 1.64 7.33 -15.86
C ALA A 133 2.97 7.86 -15.28
N LEU A 134 3.51 8.94 -15.83
CA LEU A 134 4.70 9.61 -15.31
C LEU A 134 4.44 10.28 -13.96
N LEU A 135 3.30 10.97 -13.80
CA LEU A 135 2.98 11.72 -12.58
C LEU A 135 2.60 10.80 -11.41
N TYR A 136 1.79 9.78 -11.67
CA TYR A 136 1.23 8.88 -10.65
C TYR A 136 1.72 7.43 -10.77
N GLY A 137 2.56 7.10 -11.72
CA GLY A 137 3.10 5.76 -11.91
C GLY A 137 4.57 5.67 -11.57
N LEU A 138 5.40 6.55 -12.14
CA LEU A 138 6.85 6.42 -12.09
C LEU A 138 7.41 6.18 -10.68
N HIS A 139 7.00 7.01 -9.73
CA HIS A 139 7.50 6.93 -8.36
C HIS A 139 7.01 5.66 -7.65
N TYR A 140 5.74 5.29 -7.85
CA TYR A 140 5.15 4.12 -7.20
C TYR A 140 5.63 2.78 -7.77
N PHE A 141 6.02 2.77 -9.04
CA PHE A 141 6.64 1.62 -9.67
C PHE A 141 8.11 1.43 -9.26
N ALA A 142 8.82 2.52 -8.98
CA ALA A 142 10.18 2.46 -8.44
C ALA A 142 10.19 2.09 -6.95
N ARG A 143 9.16 2.51 -6.21
CA ARG A 143 9.01 2.33 -4.76
C ARG A 143 7.72 1.58 -4.47
N VAL A 144 7.76 0.26 -4.66
CA VAL A 144 6.59 -0.60 -4.51
C VAL A 144 6.18 -0.72 -3.05
N THR A 145 4.88 -0.64 -2.78
CA THR A 145 4.31 -0.99 -1.48
C THR A 145 2.89 -1.52 -1.67
N TYR A 146 2.54 -2.56 -0.92
CA TYR A 146 1.22 -3.21 -0.97
C TYR A 146 0.08 -2.22 -0.70
N THR A 147 0.32 -1.18 0.12
CA THR A 147 -0.65 -0.11 0.38
C THR A 147 -0.93 0.71 -0.88
N VAL A 148 0.11 1.09 -1.62
CA VAL A 148 -0.01 1.86 -2.87
C VAL A 148 -0.54 0.99 -4.00
N THR A 149 -0.13 -0.28 -4.07
CA THR A 149 -0.69 -1.26 -5.02
C THR A 149 -2.20 -1.41 -4.79
N GLY A 150 -2.64 -1.53 -3.53
CA GLY A 150 -4.05 -1.53 -3.18
C GLY A 150 -4.78 -0.24 -3.60
N ALA A 151 -4.17 0.93 -3.34
CA ALA A 151 -4.71 2.22 -3.76
C ALA A 151 -4.85 2.33 -5.29
N MET A 152 -3.86 1.82 -6.04
CA MET A 152 -3.88 1.80 -7.50
C MET A 152 -4.97 0.87 -8.05
N LEU A 153 -5.18 -0.29 -7.43
CA LEU A 153 -6.31 -1.19 -7.74
C LEU A 153 -7.65 -0.49 -7.51
N GLY A 154 -7.78 0.24 -6.40
CA GLY A 154 -8.96 1.05 -6.09
C GLY A 154 -9.20 2.18 -7.10
N ALA A 155 -8.13 2.88 -7.48
CA ALA A 155 -8.19 3.91 -8.52
C ALA A 155 -8.62 3.32 -9.88
N ALA A 156 -8.09 2.15 -10.23
CA ALA A 156 -8.48 1.43 -11.44
C ALA A 156 -9.95 0.99 -11.40
N ALA A 157 -10.45 0.55 -10.23
CA ALA A 157 -11.87 0.19 -10.05
C ALA A 157 -12.79 1.39 -10.29
N ALA A 158 -12.51 2.55 -9.66
CA ALA A 158 -13.30 3.77 -9.85
C ALA A 158 -13.25 4.27 -11.30
N ALA A 159 -12.06 4.29 -11.92
CA ALA A 159 -11.91 4.65 -13.34
C ALA A 159 -12.64 3.69 -14.27
N GLN A 160 -12.63 2.40 -13.96
CA GLN A 160 -13.33 1.36 -14.72
C GLN A 160 -14.84 1.59 -14.71
N ILE A 161 -15.43 1.97 -13.56
CA ILE A 161 -16.85 2.35 -13.47
C ILE A 161 -17.13 3.58 -14.34
N LEU A 162 -16.28 4.61 -14.27
CA LEU A 162 -16.43 5.83 -15.06
C LEU A 162 -16.22 5.62 -16.56
N SER A 163 -15.47 4.62 -16.98
CA SER A 163 -15.20 4.35 -18.40
C SER A 163 -16.43 3.84 -19.16
N VAL A 164 -17.48 3.39 -18.46
CA VAL A 164 -18.69 2.87 -19.08
C VAL A 164 -19.60 4.00 -19.55
N ASP A 165 -19.96 3.99 -20.82
CA ASP A 165 -21.04 4.82 -21.34
C ASP A 165 -22.39 4.12 -21.12
N CYS A 166 -22.96 4.30 -19.94
CA CYS A 166 -24.22 3.66 -19.59
C CYS A 166 -25.41 4.02 -20.51
N ARG A 167 -25.29 5.10 -21.32
CA ARG A 167 -26.31 5.50 -22.27
C ARG A 167 -26.30 4.67 -23.56
N LYS A 168 -25.11 4.20 -23.97
CA LYS A 168 -24.91 3.47 -25.24
C LYS A 168 -24.55 2.00 -25.05
N ALA A 169 -24.01 1.64 -23.89
CA ALA A 169 -23.56 0.28 -23.61
C ALA A 169 -24.71 -0.71 -23.50
N SER A 170 -24.52 -1.94 -23.93
CA SER A 170 -25.44 -3.05 -23.68
C SER A 170 -25.35 -3.48 -22.20
N ASP A 171 -26.42 -4.09 -21.69
CA ASP A 171 -26.47 -4.59 -20.31
C ASP A 171 -25.31 -5.54 -20.00
N ARG A 172 -24.95 -6.43 -20.95
CA ARG A 172 -23.77 -7.31 -20.80
C ARG A 172 -22.46 -6.54 -20.66
N SER A 173 -22.32 -5.42 -21.38
CA SER A 173 -21.12 -4.58 -21.29
C SER A 173 -21.05 -3.85 -19.96
N ILE A 174 -22.19 -3.37 -19.45
CA ILE A 174 -22.29 -2.74 -18.13
C ILE A 174 -21.90 -3.75 -17.05
N VAL A 175 -22.56 -4.91 -17.01
CA VAL A 175 -22.29 -5.96 -16.02
C VAL A 175 -20.81 -6.38 -16.06
N ARG A 176 -20.26 -6.68 -17.23
CA ARG A 176 -18.85 -7.08 -17.38
C ARG A 176 -17.88 -6.02 -16.85
N SER A 177 -18.18 -4.76 -17.11
CA SER A 177 -17.35 -3.65 -16.65
C SER A 177 -17.41 -3.48 -15.13
N MET A 178 -18.61 -3.62 -14.56
CA MET A 178 -18.81 -3.57 -13.11
C MET A 178 -18.17 -4.77 -12.42
N THR A 179 -18.27 -5.97 -12.99
CA THR A 179 -17.59 -7.17 -12.46
C THR A 179 -16.07 -6.97 -12.40
N LEU A 180 -15.47 -6.38 -13.45
CA LEU A 180 -14.03 -6.06 -13.40
C LEU A 180 -13.71 -5.06 -12.29
N ALA A 181 -14.54 -4.04 -12.08
CA ALA A 181 -14.34 -3.09 -10.98
C ALA A 181 -14.47 -3.76 -9.61
N VAL A 182 -15.41 -4.71 -9.45
CA VAL A 182 -15.55 -5.51 -8.22
C VAL A 182 -14.32 -6.38 -7.97
N ILE A 183 -13.81 -7.04 -9.01
CA ILE A 183 -12.58 -7.85 -8.91
C ILE A 183 -11.42 -6.99 -8.44
N LEU A 184 -11.23 -5.79 -9.02
CA LEU A 184 -10.18 -4.86 -8.61
C LEU A 184 -10.34 -4.39 -7.15
N ALA A 185 -11.57 -4.10 -6.72
CA ALA A 185 -11.86 -3.75 -5.32
C ALA A 185 -11.61 -4.93 -4.37
N ALA A 186 -11.96 -6.15 -4.76
CA ALA A 186 -11.68 -7.36 -4.00
C ALA A 186 -10.17 -7.61 -3.87
N LEU A 187 -9.41 -7.43 -4.95
CA LEU A 187 -7.95 -7.51 -4.94
C LEU A 187 -7.34 -6.43 -4.02
N CYS A 188 -7.88 -5.19 -4.04
CA CYS A 188 -7.48 -4.14 -3.11
C CYS A 188 -7.72 -4.53 -1.65
N TYR A 189 -8.92 -5.04 -1.34
CA TYR A 189 -9.30 -5.49 0.01
C TYR A 189 -8.37 -6.60 0.51
N GLY A 190 -8.08 -7.57 -0.34
CA GLY A 190 -7.24 -8.72 0.00
C GLY A 190 -5.80 -8.35 0.31
N LEU A 191 -5.24 -7.32 -0.35
CA LEU A 191 -3.89 -6.83 -0.05
C LEU A 191 -3.84 -6.08 1.28
N ARG A 192 -4.84 -5.24 1.53
CA ARG A 192 -4.94 -4.45 2.76
C ARG A 192 -6.39 -4.04 2.99
N GLN A 193 -6.94 -4.40 4.13
CA GLN A 193 -8.36 -4.21 4.42
C GLN A 193 -8.75 -2.74 4.62
N LEU A 194 -7.92 -1.96 5.34
CA LEU A 194 -8.23 -0.55 5.66
C LEU A 194 -8.42 0.37 4.44
N PRO A 195 -7.60 0.29 3.36
CA PRO A 195 -7.77 1.11 2.16
C PRO A 195 -9.10 0.94 1.45
N ILE A 196 -9.84 -0.13 1.70
CA ILE A 196 -11.11 -0.38 1.00
C ILE A 196 -12.17 0.70 1.29
N LEU A 197 -12.18 1.29 2.49
CA LEU A 197 -13.21 2.26 2.86
C LEU A 197 -13.20 3.51 1.97
N PRO A 198 -12.08 4.27 1.82
CA PRO A 198 -12.05 5.38 0.88
C PRO A 198 -12.26 4.90 -0.57
N VAL A 199 -11.73 3.75 -0.97
CA VAL A 199 -11.94 3.19 -2.31
C VAL A 199 -13.42 2.96 -2.60
N LEU A 200 -14.18 2.39 -1.65
CA LEU A 200 -15.62 2.21 -1.78
C LEU A 200 -16.35 3.55 -1.91
N GLY A 201 -15.91 4.58 -1.19
CA GLY A 201 -16.44 5.93 -1.33
C GLY A 201 -16.29 6.45 -2.77
N TYR A 202 -15.10 6.34 -3.37
CA TYR A 202 -14.87 6.76 -4.76
C TYR A 202 -15.62 5.89 -5.78
N CYS A 203 -15.65 4.58 -5.60
CA CYS A 203 -16.45 3.69 -6.43
C CYS A 203 -17.94 4.00 -6.32
N GLY A 204 -18.43 4.35 -5.12
CA GLY A 204 -19.79 4.77 -4.86
C GLY A 204 -20.13 6.07 -5.59
N ILE A 205 -19.27 7.09 -5.54
CA ILE A 205 -19.43 8.35 -6.28
C ILE A 205 -19.47 8.08 -7.80
N ALA A 206 -18.52 7.28 -8.29
CA ALA A 206 -18.46 6.91 -9.72
C ALA A 206 -19.71 6.14 -10.17
N PHE A 207 -20.16 5.18 -9.35
CA PHE A 207 -21.37 4.41 -9.59
C PHE A 207 -22.61 5.31 -9.59
N LEU A 208 -22.77 6.18 -8.59
CA LEU A 208 -23.89 7.10 -8.48
C LEU A 208 -23.95 8.04 -9.68
N LEU A 209 -22.83 8.60 -10.11
CA LEU A 209 -22.75 9.44 -11.30
C LEU A 209 -23.22 8.70 -12.55
N ARG A 210 -22.81 7.45 -12.74
CA ARG A 210 -23.24 6.62 -13.87
C ARG A 210 -24.70 6.18 -13.76
N PHE A 211 -25.16 5.87 -12.56
CA PHE A 211 -26.56 5.56 -12.27
C PHE A 211 -27.49 6.75 -12.58
N LEU A 212 -27.17 7.94 -12.08
CA LEU A 212 -27.95 9.15 -12.36
C LEU A 212 -27.91 9.52 -13.84
N SER A 213 -26.76 9.33 -14.50
CA SER A 213 -26.65 9.52 -15.95
C SER A 213 -27.46 8.51 -16.76
N TYR A 214 -27.65 7.31 -16.23
CA TYR A 214 -28.44 6.24 -16.84
C TYR A 214 -29.95 6.55 -16.83
N PHE A 215 -30.46 7.16 -15.76
CA PHE A 215 -31.87 7.52 -15.57
C PHE A 215 -32.19 8.98 -15.94
N SER A 216 -31.24 9.72 -16.50
CA SER A 216 -31.44 11.11 -16.87
C SER A 216 -32.67 11.26 -17.79
N PRO A 217 -33.57 12.25 -17.54
CA PRO A 217 -34.73 12.53 -18.39
C PRO A 217 -34.40 12.82 -19.87
N TRP A 218 -33.13 13.21 -20.10
CA TRP A 218 -32.57 13.44 -21.44
C TRP A 218 -32.27 12.13 -22.20
N SER A 219 -32.41 10.98 -21.55
CA SER A 219 -32.30 9.68 -22.22
C SER A 219 -33.61 9.32 -22.89
N LYS A 220 -33.65 9.30 -24.24
CA LYS A 220 -34.83 8.93 -25.04
C LYS A 220 -35.29 7.47 -24.87
N GLN A 221 -34.61 6.68 -24.06
CA GLN A 221 -34.83 5.25 -23.90
C GLN A 221 -35.12 4.90 -22.45
N LYS A 222 -36.34 4.43 -22.15
CA LYS A 222 -36.64 3.82 -20.84
C LYS A 222 -35.79 2.55 -20.68
N ARG A 223 -34.92 2.50 -19.69
CA ARG A 223 -34.06 1.36 -19.41
C ARG A 223 -34.41 0.75 -18.07
N SER A 224 -34.21 -0.56 -17.96
CA SER A 224 -34.42 -1.29 -16.71
C SER A 224 -33.26 -0.98 -15.72
N PRO A 225 -33.53 -0.75 -14.43
CA PRO A 225 -32.46 -0.58 -13.40
C PRO A 225 -31.72 -1.88 -13.09
N ARG A 226 -32.23 -3.03 -13.57
CA ARG A 226 -31.70 -4.36 -13.21
C ARG A 226 -30.20 -4.54 -13.34
N PRO A 227 -29.50 -4.13 -14.44
CA PRO A 227 -28.07 -4.36 -14.57
C PRO A 227 -27.25 -3.55 -13.53
N MET A 228 -27.73 -2.36 -13.17
CA MET A 228 -27.05 -1.55 -12.15
C MET A 228 -27.29 -2.08 -10.74
N LEU A 229 -28.51 -2.53 -10.44
CA LEU A 229 -28.84 -3.17 -9.15
C LEU A 229 -28.11 -4.50 -8.99
N ALA A 230 -28.04 -5.30 -10.07
CA ALA A 230 -27.26 -6.53 -10.07
C ALA A 230 -25.78 -6.25 -9.79
N ALA A 231 -25.19 -5.20 -10.39
CA ALA A 231 -23.82 -4.82 -10.13
C ALA A 231 -23.61 -4.40 -8.67
N ALA A 232 -24.50 -3.60 -8.08
CA ALA A 232 -24.44 -3.24 -6.67
C ALA A 232 -24.55 -4.48 -5.75
N GLY A 233 -25.45 -5.41 -6.07
CA GLY A 233 -25.58 -6.69 -5.36
C GLY A 233 -24.29 -7.53 -5.41
N ILE A 234 -23.65 -7.61 -6.58
CA ILE A 234 -22.37 -8.31 -6.74
C ILE A 234 -21.28 -7.68 -5.85
N VAL A 235 -21.19 -6.34 -5.80
CA VAL A 235 -20.24 -5.65 -4.91
C VAL A 235 -20.47 -6.05 -3.45
N LEU A 236 -21.70 -5.91 -2.97
CA LEU A 236 -22.05 -6.21 -1.58
C LEU A 236 -21.79 -7.68 -1.22
N LEU A 237 -22.19 -8.61 -2.10
CA LEU A 237 -21.96 -10.05 -1.89
C LEU A 237 -20.48 -10.41 -1.90
N THR A 238 -19.69 -9.83 -2.81
CA THR A 238 -18.25 -10.14 -2.90
C THR A 238 -17.50 -9.60 -1.69
N LEU A 239 -17.68 -8.32 -1.37
CA LEU A 239 -16.93 -7.71 -0.26
C LEU A 239 -17.44 -8.20 1.10
N GLY A 240 -18.76 -8.38 1.25
CA GLY A 240 -19.34 -8.96 2.44
C GLY A 240 -18.91 -10.41 2.64
N GLY A 241 -18.84 -11.20 1.56
CA GLY A 241 -18.33 -12.58 1.58
C GLY A 241 -16.86 -12.66 2.00
N LEU A 242 -16.00 -11.81 1.44
CA LEU A 242 -14.59 -11.74 1.82
C LEU A 242 -14.39 -11.30 3.28
N ALA A 243 -15.20 -10.36 3.76
CA ALA A 243 -15.15 -9.92 5.16
C ALA A 243 -15.59 -11.04 6.10
N ALA A 244 -16.68 -11.75 5.77
CA ALA A 244 -17.16 -12.90 6.54
C ALA A 244 -16.16 -14.06 6.51
N GLU A 245 -15.56 -14.38 5.37
CA GLU A 245 -14.51 -15.39 5.24
C GLU A 245 -13.33 -15.06 6.16
N ARG A 246 -12.89 -13.78 6.21
CA ARG A 246 -11.80 -13.34 7.09
C ARG A 246 -12.13 -13.55 8.57
N GLU A 247 -13.34 -13.22 9.01
CA GLU A 247 -13.76 -13.43 10.40
C GLU A 247 -13.84 -14.93 10.75
N ILE A 248 -14.31 -15.76 9.82
CA ILE A 248 -14.33 -17.22 9.98
C ILE A 248 -12.89 -17.73 10.07
N GLU A 249 -11.99 -17.28 9.21
CA GLU A 249 -10.56 -17.65 9.22
C GLU A 249 -9.91 -17.33 10.58
N ILE A 250 -10.10 -16.11 11.09
CA ILE A 250 -9.58 -15.66 12.39
C ILE A 250 -10.08 -16.58 13.52
N SER A 251 -11.36 -16.94 13.48
CA SER A 251 -11.98 -17.78 14.51
C SER A 251 -11.50 -19.23 14.44
N LEU A 252 -11.45 -19.82 13.24
CA LEU A 252 -11.02 -21.20 13.04
C LEU A 252 -9.55 -21.43 13.37
N LYS A 253 -8.69 -20.44 13.08
CA LYS A 253 -7.24 -20.52 13.34
C LYS A 253 -6.84 -19.98 14.70
N GLN A 254 -7.80 -19.64 15.55
CA GLN A 254 -7.59 -19.14 16.92
C GLN A 254 -6.64 -17.92 16.99
N GLN A 255 -6.66 -17.07 15.96
CA GLN A 255 -5.76 -15.92 15.83
C GLN A 255 -6.24 -14.65 16.57
N ARG A 256 -7.32 -14.74 17.35
CA ARG A 256 -7.92 -13.57 18.03
C ARG A 256 -6.96 -12.92 19.02
N SER A 257 -6.30 -13.71 19.88
CA SER A 257 -5.34 -13.20 20.87
C SER A 257 -4.14 -12.50 20.20
N TYR A 258 -3.60 -13.11 19.14
CA TYR A 258 -2.53 -12.49 18.34
C TYR A 258 -2.97 -11.16 17.75
N LEU A 259 -4.16 -11.09 17.13
CA LEU A 259 -4.69 -9.86 16.55
C LEU A 259 -4.97 -8.80 17.61
N ASP A 260 -5.49 -9.17 18.77
CA ASP A 260 -5.76 -8.25 19.87
C ASP A 260 -4.47 -7.65 20.41
N TRP A 261 -3.41 -8.45 20.56
CA TRP A 261 -2.09 -7.96 20.92
C TRP A 261 -1.52 -7.01 19.85
N GLN A 262 -1.59 -7.40 18.56
CA GLN A 262 -1.12 -6.57 17.47
C GLN A 262 -1.87 -5.23 17.39
N GLN A 263 -3.17 -5.24 17.62
CA GLN A 263 -3.97 -4.01 17.64
C GLN A 263 -3.62 -3.11 18.83
N ALA A 264 -3.41 -3.69 20.02
CA ALA A 264 -2.96 -2.94 21.18
C ALA A 264 -1.59 -2.32 20.93
N ARG A 265 -0.62 -3.10 20.42
CA ARG A 265 0.72 -2.64 20.06
C ARG A 265 0.67 -1.48 19.05
N ILE A 266 -0.05 -1.63 17.94
CA ILE A 266 -0.18 -0.59 16.92
C ILE A 266 -0.76 0.70 17.51
N SER A 267 -1.75 0.58 18.40
CA SER A 267 -2.40 1.75 19.00
C SER A 267 -1.49 2.52 19.95
N VAL A 268 -0.46 1.90 20.51
CA VAL A 268 0.54 2.53 21.37
C VAL A 268 1.73 3.03 20.55
N ILE A 269 2.45 2.13 19.87
CA ILE A 269 3.69 2.49 19.17
C ILE A 269 3.47 3.48 18.02
N ASP A 270 2.34 3.38 17.33
CA ASP A 270 2.06 4.21 16.15
C ASP A 270 1.44 5.56 16.47
N TYR A 271 0.85 5.73 17.66
CA TYR A 271 0.01 6.90 17.97
C TYR A 271 0.31 7.59 19.30
N ILE A 272 1.16 7.01 20.15
CA ILE A 272 1.57 7.60 21.42
C ILE A 272 3.06 7.96 21.33
N ASP A 273 3.41 9.16 21.74
CA ASP A 273 4.79 9.58 21.88
C ASP A 273 5.35 8.95 23.16
N LEU A 274 6.05 7.82 22.99
CA LEU A 274 6.56 7.02 24.09
C LEU A 274 7.60 7.78 24.94
N GLU A 275 8.38 8.69 24.33
CA GLU A 275 9.37 9.49 25.04
C GLU A 275 8.73 10.45 26.05
N LYS A 276 7.47 10.82 25.84
CA LYS A 276 6.72 11.74 26.69
C LYS A 276 5.83 11.05 27.73
N LEU A 277 5.88 9.74 27.83
CA LEU A 277 5.12 9.03 28.86
C LEU A 277 5.70 9.38 30.26
N PRO A 278 4.86 9.85 31.19
CA PRO A 278 5.31 10.12 32.55
C PRO A 278 5.51 8.83 33.34
N GLN A 279 6.27 8.91 34.44
CA GLN A 279 6.57 7.77 35.30
C GLN A 279 5.30 7.04 35.79
N GLU A 280 4.24 7.77 36.07
CA GLU A 280 2.96 7.23 36.50
C GLU A 280 2.33 6.29 35.45
N ALA A 281 2.55 6.58 34.16
CA ALA A 281 2.10 5.71 33.07
C ALA A 281 2.93 4.42 33.01
N LEU A 282 4.23 4.52 33.26
CA LEU A 282 5.12 3.38 33.28
C LEU A 282 4.80 2.47 34.47
N ASP A 283 4.64 3.05 35.66
CA ASP A 283 4.28 2.31 36.88
C ASP A 283 2.95 1.56 36.71
N GLY A 284 1.95 2.23 36.13
CA GLY A 284 0.64 1.60 35.89
C GLY A 284 0.64 0.54 34.79
N ALA A 285 1.55 0.63 33.82
CA ALA A 285 1.76 -0.39 32.80
C ALA A 285 2.68 -1.53 33.28
N GLY A 286 3.38 -1.34 34.42
CA GLY A 286 4.41 -2.25 34.90
C GLY A 286 5.66 -2.25 34.04
N TRP A 287 6.01 -1.09 33.42
CA TRP A 287 7.18 -0.95 32.56
C TRP A 287 8.29 -0.18 33.27
N THR A 288 9.53 -0.58 33.01
CA THR A 288 10.69 0.24 33.33
C THR A 288 10.97 1.28 32.24
N GLU A 289 11.80 2.27 32.54
CA GLU A 289 12.23 3.28 31.57
C GLU A 289 13.01 2.65 30.41
N GLU A 290 13.78 1.60 30.70
CA GLU A 290 14.54 0.84 29.71
C GLU A 290 13.60 0.04 28.78
N GLN A 291 12.56 -0.59 29.32
CA GLN A 291 11.53 -1.28 28.53
C GLN A 291 10.78 -0.32 27.62
N ARG A 292 10.42 0.89 28.12
CA ARG A 292 9.84 1.96 27.32
C ARG A 292 10.76 2.36 26.15
N THR A 293 12.06 2.54 26.45
CA THR A 293 13.07 2.92 25.45
C THR A 293 13.26 1.83 24.40
N LEU A 294 13.21 0.55 24.78
CA LEU A 294 13.23 -0.57 23.83
C LEU A 294 11.98 -0.62 22.98
N LEU A 295 10.82 -0.37 23.59
CA LEU A 295 9.54 -0.34 22.88
C LEU A 295 9.51 0.77 21.82
N ASP A 296 10.07 1.94 22.11
CA ASP A 296 10.23 3.04 21.16
C ASP A 296 11.10 2.64 19.95
N LYS A 297 12.07 1.77 20.15
CA LYS A 297 12.88 1.15 19.09
C LYS A 297 12.22 -0.08 18.44
N TRP A 298 10.94 -0.31 18.69
CA TRP A 298 10.19 -1.46 18.16
C TRP A 298 10.62 -2.83 18.71
N ASN A 299 11.39 -2.86 19.79
CA ASN A 299 11.65 -4.11 20.52
C ASN A 299 10.44 -4.41 21.41
N THR A 300 9.75 -5.47 21.08
CA THR A 300 8.54 -5.91 21.80
C THR A 300 8.69 -7.32 22.36
N MET A 301 9.92 -7.85 22.47
CA MET A 301 10.13 -9.23 22.90
C MET A 301 9.83 -9.46 24.37
N ASP A 302 10.05 -8.44 25.21
CA ASP A 302 9.89 -8.57 26.68
C ASP A 302 8.45 -8.90 27.06
N GLU A 303 8.26 -9.84 28.00
CA GLU A 303 6.95 -10.28 28.48
C GLU A 303 6.13 -9.16 29.11
N ALA A 304 6.75 -8.15 29.72
CA ALA A 304 6.08 -6.98 30.29
C ALA A 304 5.30 -6.18 29.24
N ILE A 305 5.68 -6.27 27.95
CA ILE A 305 4.95 -5.66 26.86
C ILE A 305 3.75 -6.54 26.48
N SER A 306 2.82 -6.70 27.39
CA SER A 306 1.63 -7.54 27.26
C SER A 306 0.45 -6.80 26.60
N THR A 307 -0.60 -7.53 26.26
CA THR A 307 -1.86 -6.92 25.75
C THR A 307 -2.47 -5.99 26.79
N GLU A 308 -2.39 -6.37 28.07
CA GLU A 308 -2.95 -5.63 29.20
C GLU A 308 -2.18 -4.34 29.43
N SER A 309 -0.85 -4.38 29.47
CA SER A 309 0.01 -3.20 29.66
C SER A 309 -0.14 -2.20 28.50
N LEU A 310 -0.19 -2.68 27.26
CA LEU A 310 -0.43 -1.84 26.08
C LEU A 310 -1.84 -1.20 26.09
N ARG A 311 -2.87 -1.95 26.50
CA ARG A 311 -4.23 -1.40 26.63
C ARG A 311 -4.30 -0.35 27.73
N TYR A 312 -3.66 -0.60 28.88
CA TYR A 312 -3.59 0.37 29.97
C TYR A 312 -3.03 1.71 29.50
N VAL A 313 -1.89 1.68 28.80
CA VAL A 313 -1.28 2.91 28.25
C VAL A 313 -2.22 3.60 27.26
N ARG A 314 -2.82 2.84 26.33
CA ARG A 314 -3.75 3.38 25.35
C ARG A 314 -4.98 4.04 25.98
N GLU A 315 -5.51 3.48 27.05
CA GLU A 315 -6.77 3.94 27.67
C GLU A 315 -6.56 5.11 28.62
N ASN A 316 -5.40 5.21 29.24
CA ASN A 316 -5.12 6.24 30.24
C ASN A 316 -4.27 7.41 29.70
N TRP A 317 -3.51 7.18 28.63
CA TRP A 317 -2.60 8.19 28.08
C TRP A 317 -2.91 8.46 26.61
N HIS A 318 -3.49 9.63 26.38
CA HIS A 318 -3.69 10.17 25.05
C HIS A 318 -2.80 11.40 24.89
N THR A 319 -2.11 11.50 23.75
CA THR A 319 -1.46 12.77 23.38
C THR A 319 -2.55 13.83 23.19
N SER A 320 -2.72 14.70 24.18
CA SER A 320 -3.82 15.65 24.28
C SER A 320 -3.76 16.84 23.32
N GLU A 321 -2.74 16.91 22.43
CA GLU A 321 -2.50 18.05 21.54
C GLU A 321 -2.75 17.70 20.06
N THR A 322 -3.99 17.39 19.71
CA THR A 322 -4.37 16.99 18.33
C THR A 322 -4.01 18.02 17.26
N THR A 323 -4.03 19.32 17.56
CA THR A 323 -3.70 20.36 16.58
C THR A 323 -2.20 20.55 16.37
N ALA A 324 -1.40 20.45 17.43
CA ALA A 324 0.07 20.49 17.34
C ALA A 324 0.60 19.24 16.61
N THR A 325 0.04 18.07 16.91
CA THR A 325 0.38 16.82 16.21
C THR A 325 -0.02 16.85 14.74
N ALA A 326 -1.15 17.44 14.38
CA ALA A 326 -1.55 17.58 12.97
C ALA A 326 -0.60 18.51 12.21
N GLY A 327 -0.17 19.62 12.82
CA GLY A 327 0.83 20.53 12.24
C GLY A 327 2.16 19.82 11.97
N ALA A 328 2.68 19.12 12.97
CA ALA A 328 3.92 18.34 12.85
C ALA A 328 3.83 17.24 11.77
N ALA A 329 2.69 16.54 11.69
CA ALA A 329 2.47 15.52 10.66
C ALA A 329 2.44 16.11 9.24
N ILE A 330 1.86 17.30 9.06
CA ILE A 330 1.86 18.00 7.76
C ILE A 330 3.28 18.48 7.42
N GLU A 331 4.00 19.02 8.38
CA GLU A 331 5.38 19.44 8.21
C GLU A 331 6.27 18.26 7.81
N ASP A 332 6.17 17.13 8.51
CA ASP A 332 6.90 15.90 8.19
C ASP A 332 6.60 15.41 6.77
N LEU A 333 5.33 15.40 6.35
CA LEU A 333 4.96 15.05 4.97
C LEU A 333 5.62 15.99 3.94
N CYS A 334 5.65 17.30 4.23
CA CYS A 334 6.25 18.30 3.35
C CYS A 334 7.76 18.12 3.21
N TRP A 335 8.45 17.79 4.32
CA TRP A 335 9.89 17.59 4.34
C TRP A 335 10.33 16.25 3.75
N ARG A 336 9.68 15.15 4.15
CA ARG A 336 10.07 13.80 3.71
C ARG A 336 9.59 13.46 2.31
N SER A 337 8.51 14.08 1.84
CA SER A 337 7.88 13.72 0.57
C SER A 337 7.48 14.95 -0.27
N PRO A 338 8.39 15.88 -0.56
CA PRO A 338 8.07 17.12 -1.29
C PRO A 338 7.52 16.85 -2.70
N TRP A 339 7.93 15.76 -3.37
CA TRP A 339 7.39 15.32 -4.65
C TRP A 339 5.90 14.97 -4.54
N PHE A 340 5.49 14.34 -3.42
CA PHE A 340 4.11 13.94 -3.18
C PHE A 340 3.21 15.15 -2.95
N VAL A 341 3.65 16.09 -2.10
CA VAL A 341 2.93 17.35 -1.86
C VAL A 341 2.69 18.11 -3.16
N ARG A 342 3.69 18.14 -3.99
CA ARG A 342 3.56 18.72 -5.31
C ARG A 342 2.51 18.00 -6.14
N THR A 343 2.46 16.66 -6.22
CA THR A 343 1.40 15.94 -6.94
C THR A 343 0.01 16.23 -6.40
N MET A 344 -0.13 16.48 -5.10
CA MET A 344 -1.37 16.94 -4.48
C MET A 344 -1.79 18.33 -4.99
N ILE A 345 -0.84 19.27 -5.07
CA ILE A 345 -1.10 20.63 -5.58
C ILE A 345 -1.57 20.58 -7.05
N VAL A 346 -0.90 19.77 -7.87
CA VAL A 346 -1.31 19.57 -9.27
C VAL A 346 -2.71 18.98 -9.35
N LEU A 347 -3.04 17.98 -8.53
CA LEU A 347 -4.38 17.40 -8.50
C LEU A 347 -5.43 18.41 -8.07
N LEU A 348 -5.14 19.22 -7.06
CA LEU A 348 -6.05 20.29 -6.61
C LEU A 348 -6.32 21.29 -7.73
N ALA A 349 -5.28 21.77 -8.40
CA ALA A 349 -5.41 22.70 -9.52
C ALA A 349 -6.24 22.10 -10.67
N LEU A 350 -5.99 20.83 -11.03
CA LEU A 350 -6.75 20.11 -12.04
C LEU A 350 -8.21 19.90 -11.62
N GLY A 351 -8.45 19.55 -10.35
CA GLY A 351 -9.78 19.38 -9.78
C GLY A 351 -10.60 20.67 -9.82
N LEU A 352 -9.99 21.79 -9.41
CA LEU A 352 -10.63 23.12 -9.47
C LEU A 352 -10.92 23.53 -10.93
N PHE A 353 -9.99 23.29 -11.83
CA PHE A 353 -10.20 23.55 -13.25
C PHE A 353 -11.34 22.68 -13.82
N ALA A 354 -11.32 21.39 -13.54
CA ALA A 354 -12.39 20.46 -13.97
C ALA A 354 -13.75 20.88 -13.39
N PHE A 355 -13.81 21.26 -12.12
CA PHE A 355 -15.02 21.76 -11.48
C PHE A 355 -15.55 23.02 -12.16
N PHE A 356 -14.69 24.00 -12.44
CA PHE A 356 -15.11 25.22 -13.11
C PHE A 356 -15.69 24.94 -14.51
N CYS A 357 -15.06 24.05 -15.28
CA CYS A 357 -15.58 23.60 -16.56
C CYS A 357 -16.91 22.84 -16.42
N ALA A 358 -17.04 21.96 -15.43
CA ALA A 358 -18.25 21.21 -15.14
C ALA A 358 -19.40 22.14 -14.71
N PHE A 359 -19.11 23.17 -13.94
CA PHE A 359 -20.08 24.13 -13.48
C PHE A 359 -20.69 24.95 -14.63
N ARG A 360 -19.92 25.23 -15.69
CA ARG A 360 -20.44 25.82 -16.94
C ARG A 360 -21.42 24.91 -17.67
N LYS A 361 -21.20 23.59 -17.59
CA LYS A 361 -22.08 22.56 -18.18
C LYS A 361 -23.20 22.08 -17.26
N ARG A 362 -23.41 22.67 -16.08
CA ARG A 362 -24.37 22.18 -15.07
C ARG A 362 -25.82 22.06 -15.56
N ARG A 363 -26.21 22.84 -16.56
CA ARG A 363 -27.56 22.75 -17.14
C ARG A 363 -27.77 21.46 -17.93
N GLU A 364 -26.72 20.94 -18.58
CA GLU A 364 -26.76 19.71 -19.38
C GLU A 364 -26.40 18.47 -18.54
N GLN A 365 -25.49 18.64 -17.57
CA GLN A 365 -24.95 17.57 -16.74
C GLN A 365 -24.82 18.02 -15.27
N PRO A 366 -25.94 18.16 -14.55
CA PRO A 366 -25.96 18.76 -13.19
C PRO A 366 -25.14 17.94 -12.17
N TRP A 367 -25.01 16.62 -12.38
CA TRP A 367 -24.34 15.73 -11.45
C TRP A 367 -22.80 15.74 -11.57
N LEU A 368 -22.25 16.29 -12.66
CA LEU A 368 -20.82 16.31 -12.90
C LEU A 368 -20.06 17.19 -11.89
N PRO A 369 -20.45 18.47 -11.65
CA PRO A 369 -19.81 19.27 -10.60
C PRO A 369 -20.00 18.67 -9.21
N VAL A 370 -21.17 18.06 -8.91
CA VAL A 370 -21.42 17.40 -7.63
C VAL A 370 -20.44 16.24 -7.41
N ALA A 371 -20.22 15.40 -8.42
CA ALA A 371 -19.28 14.28 -8.34
C ALA A 371 -17.83 14.77 -8.07
N LEU A 372 -17.41 15.88 -8.70
CA LEU A 372 -16.09 16.47 -8.45
C LEU A 372 -15.95 17.03 -7.03
N VAL A 373 -17.00 17.72 -6.53
CA VAL A 373 -17.03 18.21 -5.14
C VAL A 373 -16.94 17.05 -4.16
N LEU A 374 -17.75 16.00 -4.34
CA LEU A 374 -17.72 14.83 -3.46
C LEU A 374 -16.37 14.12 -3.50
N THR A 375 -15.74 14.04 -4.69
CA THR A 375 -14.39 13.47 -4.85
C THR A 375 -13.36 14.28 -4.05
N GLY A 376 -13.37 15.61 -4.18
CA GLY A 376 -12.47 16.49 -3.43
C GLY A 376 -12.72 16.45 -1.93
N LEU A 377 -14.00 16.46 -1.52
CA LEU A 377 -14.40 16.38 -0.11
C LEU A 377 -13.95 15.07 0.54
N LEU A 378 -14.14 13.94 -0.11
CA LEU A 378 -13.70 12.64 0.40
C LEU A 378 -12.19 12.60 0.58
N CYS A 379 -11.43 13.12 -0.40
CA CYS A 379 -9.97 13.22 -0.30
C CYS A 379 -9.55 14.12 0.87
N PHE A 380 -10.16 15.28 1.01
CA PHE A 380 -9.89 16.23 2.08
C PHE A 380 -10.23 15.67 3.46
N LEU A 381 -11.40 15.06 3.63
CA LEU A 381 -11.81 14.46 4.90
C LEU A 381 -10.87 13.34 5.33
N PHE A 382 -10.43 12.51 4.39
CA PHE A 382 -9.48 11.45 4.69
C PHE A 382 -8.10 12.01 5.06
N PHE A 383 -7.64 13.06 4.37
CA PHE A 383 -6.41 13.77 4.74
C PHE A 383 -6.51 14.36 6.15
N CYS A 384 -7.61 15.05 6.46
CA CYS A 384 -7.86 15.60 7.80
C CYS A 384 -7.90 14.51 8.88
N TYR A 385 -8.54 13.37 8.58
CA TYR A 385 -8.58 12.24 9.50
C TYR A 385 -7.17 11.75 9.86
N LEU A 386 -6.31 11.55 8.85
CA LEU A 386 -4.93 11.12 9.08
C LEU A 386 -4.10 12.21 9.80
N ALA A 387 -4.28 13.47 9.44
CA ALA A 387 -3.60 14.59 10.10
C ALA A 387 -3.95 14.69 11.58
N LEU A 388 -5.25 14.58 11.92
CA LEU A 388 -5.73 14.57 13.29
C LEU A 388 -5.25 13.36 14.11
N LYS A 389 -4.90 12.26 13.42
CA LYS A 389 -4.23 11.11 14.04
C LYS A 389 -2.72 11.31 14.20
N GLY A 390 -2.18 12.47 13.83
CA GLY A 390 -0.76 12.79 13.94
C GLY A 390 0.15 12.02 12.98
N ARG A 391 -0.41 11.33 11.97
CA ARG A 391 0.36 10.43 11.08
C ARG A 391 -0.05 10.54 9.62
N LEU A 392 0.79 11.17 8.81
CA LEU A 392 0.58 11.43 7.38
C LEU A 392 1.66 10.79 6.49
N PRO A 393 1.98 9.49 6.60
CA PRO A 393 2.91 8.89 5.65
C PRO A 393 2.30 8.96 4.24
N TYR A 394 3.10 9.36 3.23
CA TYR A 394 2.62 9.54 1.85
C TYR A 394 1.85 8.31 1.34
N ARG A 395 2.27 7.09 1.71
CA ARG A 395 1.62 5.82 1.33
C ARG A 395 0.18 5.73 1.82
N ALA A 396 -0.13 6.25 3.03
CA ALA A 396 -1.49 6.25 3.56
C ALA A 396 -2.36 7.30 2.85
N VAL A 397 -1.83 8.51 2.64
CA VAL A 397 -2.54 9.58 1.91
C VAL A 397 -2.83 9.17 0.46
N THR A 398 -1.92 8.40 -0.16
CA THR A 398 -2.08 7.86 -1.52
C THR A 398 -3.35 7.04 -1.70
N VAL A 399 -3.86 6.39 -0.63
CA VAL A 399 -5.11 5.61 -0.66
C VAL A 399 -6.32 6.44 -1.08
N ALA A 400 -6.36 7.72 -0.71
CA ALA A 400 -7.41 8.63 -1.18
C ALA A 400 -6.98 9.42 -2.42
N LEU A 401 -5.70 9.77 -2.54
CA LEU A 401 -5.19 10.62 -3.61
C LEU A 401 -5.27 9.94 -4.99
N LEU A 402 -4.88 8.68 -5.11
CA LEU A 402 -4.89 7.97 -6.41
C LEU A 402 -6.29 7.77 -6.97
N PRO A 403 -7.29 7.29 -6.20
CA PRO A 403 -8.65 7.23 -6.71
C PRO A 403 -9.22 8.62 -7.04
N ALA A 404 -8.92 9.65 -6.25
CA ALA A 404 -9.32 11.02 -6.57
C ALA A 404 -8.70 11.51 -7.89
N ALA A 405 -7.41 11.25 -8.10
CA ALA A 405 -6.72 11.58 -9.35
C ALA A 405 -7.37 10.85 -10.54
N ALA A 406 -7.62 9.55 -10.41
CA ALA A 406 -8.30 8.76 -11.44
C ALA A 406 -9.68 9.34 -11.80
N MET A 407 -10.47 9.72 -10.77
CA MET A 407 -11.77 10.37 -10.93
C MET A 407 -11.67 11.69 -11.69
N VAL A 408 -10.78 12.60 -11.23
CA VAL A 408 -10.58 13.92 -11.85
C VAL A 408 -10.15 13.76 -13.32
N PHE A 409 -9.17 12.89 -13.61
CA PHE A 409 -8.70 12.66 -14.98
C PHE A 409 -9.76 12.02 -15.87
N CYS A 410 -10.54 11.06 -15.38
CA CYS A 410 -11.66 10.49 -16.14
C CYS A 410 -12.72 11.54 -16.47
N LEU A 411 -13.07 12.39 -15.51
CA LEU A 411 -14.12 13.39 -15.66
C LEU A 411 -13.65 14.61 -16.45
N LEU A 412 -12.35 14.92 -16.46
CA LEU A 412 -11.79 16.06 -17.16
C LEU A 412 -12.21 16.09 -18.64
N GLY A 413 -12.22 14.95 -19.32
CA GLY A 413 -12.67 14.86 -20.71
C GLY A 413 -14.13 15.29 -20.88
N GLU A 414 -15.01 14.91 -19.96
CA GLU A 414 -16.43 15.26 -20.00
C GLU A 414 -16.66 16.74 -19.63
N CYS A 415 -15.78 17.32 -18.83
CA CYS A 415 -15.83 18.73 -18.40
C CYS A 415 -15.40 19.71 -19.48
N LEU A 416 -14.46 19.33 -20.35
CA LEU A 416 -13.90 20.25 -21.36
C LEU A 416 -14.98 20.76 -22.33
N PRO A 417 -14.98 22.09 -22.66
CA PRO A 417 -15.94 22.65 -23.61
C PRO A 417 -15.76 22.07 -25.01
N THR A 418 -16.85 21.81 -25.68
CA THR A 418 -16.88 21.24 -27.04
C THR A 418 -16.78 22.29 -28.14
N ASP A 419 -17.11 23.55 -27.82
CA ASP A 419 -17.45 24.60 -28.79
C ASP A 419 -16.24 25.24 -29.48
N SER A 420 -15.01 25.10 -28.95
CA SER A 420 -13.81 25.65 -29.57
C SER A 420 -12.66 24.66 -29.56
N ARG A 421 -12.35 24.11 -30.74
CA ARG A 421 -11.19 23.21 -30.92
C ARG A 421 -9.87 23.87 -30.50
N ARG A 422 -9.69 25.18 -30.80
CA ARG A 422 -8.47 25.92 -30.46
C ARG A 422 -8.30 26.08 -28.96
N PHE A 423 -9.36 26.50 -28.24
CA PHE A 423 -9.34 26.66 -26.79
C PHE A 423 -9.04 25.31 -26.10
N ARG A 424 -9.72 24.25 -26.53
CA ARG A 424 -9.50 22.89 -26.01
C ARG A 424 -8.07 22.42 -26.23
N THR A 425 -7.48 22.65 -27.42
CA THR A 425 -6.10 22.30 -27.71
C THR A 425 -5.12 23.12 -26.86
N ALA A 426 -5.33 24.43 -26.70
CA ALA A 426 -4.50 25.27 -25.87
C ALA A 426 -4.51 24.82 -24.39
N VAL A 427 -5.68 24.55 -23.83
CA VAL A 427 -5.84 24.02 -22.48
C VAL A 427 -5.10 22.70 -22.30
N LEU A 428 -5.24 21.78 -23.27
CA LEU A 428 -4.58 20.48 -23.24
C LEU A 428 -3.03 20.63 -23.36
N CYS A 429 -2.54 21.58 -24.16
CA CYS A 429 -1.10 21.86 -24.25
C CYS A 429 -0.56 22.41 -22.92
N VAL A 430 -1.28 23.32 -22.27
CA VAL A 430 -0.90 23.84 -20.95
C VAL A 430 -0.91 22.73 -19.91
N LEU A 431 -1.97 21.91 -19.88
CA LEU A 431 -2.04 20.75 -18.98
C LEU A 431 -0.90 19.78 -19.22
N LEU A 432 -0.60 19.46 -20.48
CA LEU A 432 0.52 18.58 -20.83
C LEU A 432 1.86 19.19 -20.41
N ALA A 433 2.07 20.48 -20.63
CA ALA A 433 3.28 21.16 -20.19
C ALA A 433 3.45 21.11 -18.67
N LEU A 434 2.39 21.39 -17.92
CA LEU A 434 2.40 21.29 -16.45
C LEU A 434 2.63 19.85 -15.97
N LEU A 435 1.96 18.89 -16.58
CA LEU A 435 2.06 17.47 -16.23
C LEU A 435 3.39 16.84 -16.62
N THR A 436 4.10 17.39 -17.62
CA THR A 436 5.42 16.88 -18.05
C THR A 436 6.58 17.62 -17.41
N ALA A 437 6.51 18.93 -17.21
CA ALA A 437 7.56 19.70 -16.53
C ALA A 437 7.76 19.25 -15.07
N TYR A 438 6.69 18.79 -14.46
CA TYR A 438 6.64 18.47 -13.05
C TYR A 438 7.24 17.10 -12.68
N PRO A 439 6.95 15.98 -13.42
CA PRO A 439 7.61 14.69 -13.20
C PRO A 439 9.11 14.71 -13.41
N LEU A 440 9.64 15.59 -14.26
CA LEU A 440 11.08 15.74 -14.47
C LEU A 440 11.82 16.10 -13.18
N SER A 441 11.21 16.89 -12.29
CA SER A 441 11.81 17.23 -10.99
C SER A 441 11.78 16.07 -9.98
N SER A 442 10.86 15.13 -10.13
CA SER A 442 10.78 13.90 -9.30
C SER A 442 11.52 12.71 -9.93
N LEU A 443 11.84 12.80 -11.20
CA LEU A 443 12.59 11.79 -11.94
C LEU A 443 14.03 11.67 -11.43
N LEU A 444 14.67 12.81 -11.17
CA LEU A 444 16.07 12.84 -10.74
C LEU A 444 16.35 12.01 -9.48
N PRO A 445 15.58 12.13 -8.38
CA PRO A 445 15.74 11.28 -7.20
C PRO A 445 15.50 9.79 -7.47
N VAL A 446 14.65 9.43 -8.42
CA VAL A 446 14.40 8.04 -8.83
C VAL A 446 15.61 7.49 -9.58
N LEU A 447 16.17 8.25 -10.51
CA LEU A 447 17.34 7.86 -11.31
C LEU A 447 18.64 7.83 -10.50
N GLN A 448 18.78 8.71 -9.51
CA GLN A 448 19.98 8.78 -8.67
C GLN A 448 20.15 7.58 -7.73
N ARG A 449 19.17 6.73 -7.59
CA ARG A 449 19.17 5.60 -6.65
C ARG A 449 19.55 4.26 -7.28
N LYS A 450 20.18 4.27 -8.44
CA LYS A 450 20.70 3.03 -9.03
C LYS A 450 21.95 2.61 -8.25
N ARG A 451 21.82 1.52 -7.51
CA ARG A 451 22.92 0.93 -6.76
C ARG A 451 23.80 0.09 -7.68
N SER A 452 25.08 0.08 -7.36
CA SER A 452 25.99 -0.90 -7.94
C SER A 452 25.59 -2.30 -7.48
N PRO A 453 25.64 -3.33 -8.34
CA PRO A 453 25.52 -4.72 -7.90
C PRO A 453 26.54 -5.12 -6.83
N TRP A 454 27.64 -4.36 -6.74
CA TRP A 454 28.75 -4.58 -5.81
C TRP A 454 28.58 -3.81 -4.48
N ASP A 455 27.53 -2.99 -4.33
CA ASP A 455 27.26 -2.32 -3.07
C ASP A 455 26.93 -3.37 -2.01
N TYR A 456 27.56 -3.20 -0.84
CA TYR A 456 27.34 -4.07 0.32
C TYR A 456 25.84 -4.12 0.67
N ASN A 457 25.34 -5.32 0.87
CA ASN A 457 23.96 -5.58 1.27
C ASN A 457 23.94 -6.36 2.58
N ALA A 458 23.73 -5.64 3.68
CA ALA A 458 23.72 -6.21 5.03
C ALA A 458 22.69 -7.35 5.21
N HIS A 459 21.56 -7.29 4.50
CA HIS A 459 20.56 -8.35 4.58
C HIS A 459 20.97 -9.64 3.90
N ALA A 460 21.53 -9.53 2.69
CA ALA A 460 22.04 -10.71 1.99
C ALA A 460 23.16 -11.37 2.79
N ASP A 461 24.02 -10.55 3.38
CA ASP A 461 25.10 -11.04 4.23
C ASP A 461 24.56 -11.67 5.53
N MET A 462 23.59 -11.05 6.19
CA MET A 462 22.90 -11.62 7.34
C MET A 462 22.28 -12.99 7.03
N ASP A 463 21.66 -13.15 5.87
CA ASP A 463 21.03 -14.41 5.48
C ASP A 463 22.11 -15.50 5.25
N VAL A 464 23.25 -15.15 4.63
CA VAL A 464 24.39 -16.05 4.47
C VAL A 464 24.99 -16.45 5.83
N GLN A 465 25.19 -15.49 6.73
CA GLN A 465 25.71 -15.77 8.07
C GLN A 465 24.75 -16.64 8.89
N ALA A 466 23.44 -16.44 8.72
CA ALA A 466 22.44 -17.27 9.40
C ALA A 466 22.46 -18.73 8.90
N LEU A 467 22.69 -18.95 7.62
CA LEU A 467 22.86 -20.29 7.05
C LEU A 467 24.18 -20.95 7.52
N ALA A 468 25.23 -20.15 7.69
CA ALA A 468 26.53 -20.65 8.18
C ALA A 468 26.51 -21.05 9.67
N HIS A 469 25.59 -20.48 10.46
CA HIS A 469 25.47 -20.69 11.91
C HIS A 469 24.07 -21.20 12.31
N PRO A 470 23.61 -22.36 11.82
CA PRO A 470 22.25 -22.85 12.04
C PRO A 470 21.92 -23.23 13.49
N ASP A 471 22.95 -23.38 14.33
CA ASP A 471 22.88 -23.67 15.76
C ASP A 471 22.65 -22.42 16.64
N LEU A 472 22.76 -21.22 16.05
CA LEU A 472 22.55 -19.96 16.74
C LEU A 472 21.19 -19.36 16.38
N LEU A 473 20.47 -18.84 17.37
CA LEU A 473 19.31 -17.97 17.15
C LEU A 473 19.81 -16.54 16.96
N LEU A 474 19.58 -16.00 15.79
CA LEU A 474 20.05 -14.68 15.40
C LEU A 474 18.91 -13.67 15.48
N ILE A 475 19.04 -12.68 16.36
CA ILE A 475 18.04 -11.64 16.60
C ILE A 475 18.57 -10.30 16.07
N TYR A 476 17.81 -9.64 15.19
CA TYR A 476 18.21 -8.37 14.57
C TYR A 476 17.22 -7.24 14.85
N SER A 477 17.72 -6.01 14.85
CA SER A 477 16.97 -4.77 15.12
C SER A 477 16.47 -4.07 13.88
N THR A 478 15.80 -2.93 14.07
CA THR A 478 15.32 -2.04 13.00
C THR A 478 16.45 -1.46 12.13
N GLU A 479 17.69 -1.43 12.59
CA GLU A 479 18.83 -0.96 11.80
C GLU A 479 19.03 -1.79 10.52
N LEU A 480 18.76 -3.09 10.60
CA LEU A 480 18.88 -4.01 9.47
C LEU A 480 17.64 -4.09 8.58
N VAL A 481 16.54 -3.42 8.91
CA VAL A 481 15.30 -3.49 8.12
C VAL A 481 15.34 -2.60 6.87
N ASN A 482 16.15 -1.56 6.87
CA ASN A 482 16.26 -0.64 5.75
C ASN A 482 17.20 -1.23 4.69
N ASP A 483 16.76 -1.31 3.42
CA ASP A 483 17.54 -1.75 2.25
C ASP A 483 17.39 -3.20 1.80
N MET A 484 16.34 -3.90 2.21
CA MET A 484 16.04 -5.24 1.71
C MET A 484 15.73 -5.22 0.20
N ARG A 485 16.31 -6.16 -0.54
CA ARG A 485 16.01 -6.34 -1.96
C ARG A 485 14.61 -6.93 -2.14
N MET A 486 13.91 -6.49 -3.19
CA MET A 486 12.63 -7.12 -3.57
C MET A 486 12.78 -8.59 -3.94
N PHE A 487 13.95 -8.96 -4.46
CA PHE A 487 14.28 -10.33 -4.88
C PHE A 487 15.49 -10.78 -4.07
N PRO A 488 15.27 -11.37 -2.88
CA PRO A 488 16.36 -11.94 -2.09
C PRO A 488 16.98 -13.14 -2.83
N ASP A 489 18.26 -13.34 -2.63
CA ASP A 489 18.92 -14.55 -3.11
C ASP A 489 18.60 -15.70 -2.15
N THR A 490 17.99 -16.74 -2.70
CA THR A 490 17.62 -17.96 -1.96
C THR A 490 18.32 -19.20 -2.52
N SER A 491 19.36 -19.00 -3.33
CA SER A 491 20.09 -20.10 -3.98
C SER A 491 20.76 -21.04 -2.97
N GLU A 492 21.22 -20.52 -1.84
CA GLU A 492 21.87 -21.27 -0.76
C GLU A 492 20.88 -21.83 0.28
N GLY A 493 19.60 -21.47 0.17
CA GLY A 493 18.54 -21.87 1.09
C GLY A 493 17.88 -20.71 1.82
N ILE A 494 17.04 -21.06 2.79
CA ILE A 494 16.29 -20.10 3.62
C ILE A 494 16.66 -20.35 5.08
N PRO A 495 17.32 -19.38 5.78
CA PRO A 495 17.69 -19.56 7.17
C PRO A 495 16.45 -19.66 8.07
N GLN A 496 16.46 -20.64 8.98
CA GLN A 496 15.37 -20.91 9.91
C GLN A 496 15.60 -20.31 11.30
N ASN A 497 16.75 -19.73 11.54
CA ASN A 497 17.26 -19.27 12.83
C ASN A 497 17.33 -17.74 12.95
N LEU A 498 16.70 -17.00 12.03
CA LEU A 498 16.59 -15.55 12.10
C LEU A 498 15.27 -15.12 12.71
N THR A 499 15.29 -14.12 13.57
CA THR A 499 14.08 -13.42 14.04
C THR A 499 14.33 -11.92 14.21
N PHE A 500 13.31 -11.13 14.01
CA PHE A 500 13.31 -9.71 14.33
C PHE A 500 12.92 -9.52 15.80
N TRP A 501 13.52 -8.56 16.50
CA TRP A 501 13.31 -8.33 17.93
C TRP A 501 11.93 -7.76 18.29
N GLY A 502 10.98 -7.79 17.41
CA GLY A 502 9.64 -7.30 17.70
C GLY A 502 8.70 -7.25 16.51
N GLY A 503 7.82 -6.26 16.52
CA GLY A 503 6.87 -6.02 15.44
C GLY A 503 5.81 -7.12 15.31
N TRP A 504 5.58 -7.60 14.10
CA TRP A 504 4.55 -8.60 13.80
C TRP A 504 4.93 -10.02 14.19
N SER A 505 6.21 -10.28 14.44
CA SER A 505 6.70 -11.63 14.74
C SER A 505 6.18 -12.11 16.08
N ARG A 506 6.24 -11.24 17.10
CA ARG A 506 5.85 -11.61 18.46
C ARG A 506 4.39 -12.07 18.54
N GLY A 507 4.17 -13.14 19.31
CA GLY A 507 2.85 -13.73 19.53
C GLY A 507 2.32 -14.54 18.35
N SER A 508 3.06 -14.63 17.23
CA SER A 508 2.72 -15.54 16.15
C SER A 508 3.17 -16.97 16.48
N GLU A 509 2.42 -17.95 15.98
CA GLU A 509 2.75 -19.36 16.15
C GLU A 509 4.15 -19.72 15.63
N GLU A 510 4.54 -19.14 14.46
CA GLU A 510 5.88 -19.33 13.90
C GLU A 510 6.98 -18.75 14.77
N TYR A 511 6.72 -17.62 15.42
CA TYR A 511 7.68 -17.00 16.33
C TYR A 511 7.92 -17.88 17.55
N ASN A 512 6.85 -18.33 18.19
CA ASN A 512 6.93 -19.20 19.36
C ASN A 512 7.62 -20.54 19.02
N ALA A 513 7.27 -21.14 17.88
CA ALA A 513 7.91 -22.37 17.42
C ALA A 513 9.41 -22.18 17.14
N LYS A 514 9.80 -21.04 16.57
CA LYS A 514 11.22 -20.74 16.30
C LYS A 514 12.00 -20.56 17.59
N LEU A 515 11.49 -19.83 18.57
CA LEU A 515 12.15 -19.67 19.87
C LEU A 515 12.23 -20.99 20.64
N ALA A 516 11.14 -21.78 20.60
CA ALA A 516 11.10 -23.11 21.24
C ALA A 516 12.13 -24.09 20.66
N ALA A 517 12.48 -23.99 19.37
CA ALA A 517 13.56 -24.78 18.75
C ALA A 517 14.94 -24.53 19.38
N PHE A 518 15.12 -23.38 20.05
CA PHE A 518 16.33 -23.02 20.80
C PHE A 518 16.12 -23.09 22.32
N GLY A 519 15.05 -23.74 22.80
CA GLY A 519 14.76 -23.89 24.23
C GLY A 519 14.25 -22.63 24.91
N LEU A 520 13.75 -21.65 24.17
CA LEU A 520 13.23 -20.39 24.66
C LEU A 520 11.70 -20.34 24.57
N ASP A 521 11.06 -19.67 25.53
CA ASP A 521 9.63 -19.41 25.52
C ASP A 521 9.35 -18.03 24.88
N GLY A 522 8.60 -18.01 23.79
CA GLY A 522 8.29 -16.76 23.07
C GLY A 522 7.24 -15.90 23.79
N GLU A 523 6.43 -16.46 24.67
CA GLU A 523 5.44 -15.72 25.46
C GLU A 523 6.09 -15.12 26.72
N HIS A 524 7.07 -15.81 27.31
CA HIS A 524 7.80 -15.41 28.51
C HIS A 524 9.24 -15.06 28.20
N PHE A 525 9.46 -14.25 27.18
CA PHE A 525 10.80 -13.78 26.84
C PHE A 525 11.22 -12.64 27.77
N THR A 526 12.27 -12.87 28.57
CA THR A 526 12.80 -11.93 29.56
C THR A 526 14.23 -11.51 29.22
N ALA A 527 14.78 -10.59 29.99
CA ALA A 527 16.20 -10.20 29.89
C ALA A 527 17.15 -11.41 29.98
N ALA A 528 16.82 -12.42 30.79
CA ALA A 528 17.64 -13.63 30.93
C ALA A 528 17.74 -14.45 29.63
N CYS A 529 16.75 -14.39 28.76
CA CYS A 529 16.76 -15.09 27.47
C CYS A 529 17.90 -14.59 26.54
N TRP A 530 18.32 -13.34 26.68
CA TRP A 530 19.43 -12.79 25.93
C TRP A 530 20.79 -13.37 26.32
N LEU A 531 20.90 -13.93 27.53
CA LEU A 531 22.13 -14.60 28.02
C LEU A 531 22.22 -16.06 27.57
N HIS A 532 21.19 -16.57 26.85
CA HIS A 532 21.19 -17.95 26.38
C HIS A 532 22.40 -18.21 25.45
N PRO A 533 23.16 -19.30 25.62
CA PRO A 533 24.39 -19.54 24.85
C PRO A 533 24.24 -19.53 23.33
N GLN A 534 23.07 -19.88 22.84
CA GLN A 534 22.77 -19.92 21.39
C GLN A 534 22.19 -18.60 20.85
N VAL A 535 21.88 -17.62 21.68
CA VAL A 535 21.34 -16.33 21.23
C VAL A 535 22.46 -15.39 20.82
N ARG A 536 22.30 -14.73 19.69
CA ARG A 536 23.18 -13.65 19.22
C ARG A 536 22.34 -12.47 18.76
N PHE A 537 22.72 -11.28 19.19
CA PHE A 537 22.21 -10.04 18.64
C PHE A 537 23.05 -9.63 17.43
N ILE A 538 22.42 -9.25 16.33
CA ILE A 538 23.10 -8.79 15.12
C ILE A 538 23.05 -7.28 15.03
N SER A 539 24.19 -6.65 14.78
CA SER A 539 24.29 -5.21 14.52
C SER A 539 25.29 -4.91 13.39
N LEU A 540 25.13 -3.73 12.80
CA LEU A 540 26.09 -3.13 11.86
C LEU A 540 27.23 -2.40 12.56
N LYS A 541 27.17 -2.24 13.87
CA LYS A 541 28.13 -1.49 14.69
C LYS A 541 29.01 -2.44 15.49
N GLU A 542 30.19 -1.98 15.85
CA GLU A 542 31.15 -2.71 16.70
C GLU A 542 30.74 -2.75 18.20
N ALA A 543 29.67 -2.07 18.56
CA ALA A 543 29.08 -2.08 19.89
C ALA A 543 27.60 -2.50 19.79
N PRO A 544 27.05 -3.18 20.80
CA PRO A 544 25.64 -3.54 20.83
C PRO A 544 24.77 -2.29 20.95
N ASP A 545 23.46 -2.44 20.68
CA ASP A 545 22.50 -1.34 20.88
C ASP A 545 22.51 -0.90 22.35
N GLU A 546 22.71 0.41 22.58
CA GLU A 546 22.86 0.99 23.93
C GLU A 546 21.59 0.78 24.78
N ALA A 547 20.41 0.86 24.18
CA ALA A 547 19.16 0.66 24.91
C ALA A 547 18.98 -0.80 25.33
N LEU A 548 19.38 -1.75 24.46
CA LEU A 548 19.36 -3.17 24.81
C LEU A 548 20.33 -3.44 25.97
N LEU A 549 21.53 -2.89 25.91
CA LEU A 549 22.53 -3.07 26.99
C LEU A 549 22.08 -2.42 28.29
N ALA A 550 21.46 -1.22 28.24
CA ALA A 550 20.90 -0.56 29.40
C ALA A 550 19.81 -1.40 30.06
N TYR A 551 18.88 -1.91 29.26
CA TYR A 551 17.82 -2.81 29.72
C TYR A 551 18.38 -4.08 30.38
N LEU A 552 19.34 -4.75 29.73
CA LEU A 552 19.93 -5.97 30.30
C LEU A 552 20.62 -5.70 31.65
N ARG A 553 21.29 -4.55 31.78
CA ARG A 553 21.94 -4.15 33.03
C ARG A 553 20.96 -3.75 34.12
N ALA A 554 19.84 -3.13 33.76
CA ALA A 554 18.79 -2.77 34.71
C ALA A 554 18.14 -4.03 35.31
N GLU A 555 17.84 -5.03 34.47
CA GLU A 555 17.16 -6.24 34.89
C GLU A 555 18.07 -7.29 35.54
N LEU A 556 19.32 -7.40 35.08
CA LEU A 556 20.23 -8.50 35.46
C LEU A 556 21.46 -8.05 36.25
N GLY A 557 21.69 -6.75 36.41
CA GLY A 557 22.88 -6.21 37.04
C GLY A 557 24.05 -6.14 36.07
N THR A 558 25.24 -6.67 36.47
CA THR A 558 26.43 -6.61 35.61
C THR A 558 26.26 -7.54 34.41
N VAL A 559 26.26 -6.96 33.21
CA VAL A 559 26.23 -7.71 31.93
C VAL A 559 27.38 -7.25 31.07
N GLU A 560 28.18 -8.20 30.64
CA GLU A 560 29.27 -8.04 29.68
C GLU A 560 28.87 -8.62 28.33
N TRP A 561 29.65 -8.33 27.31
CA TRP A 561 29.40 -8.81 25.95
C TRP A 561 30.68 -9.13 25.20
N GLU A 562 30.60 -10.09 24.31
CA GLU A 562 31.59 -10.41 23.30
C GLU A 562 31.06 -10.08 21.92
N ALA A 563 31.90 -9.48 21.09
CA ALA A 563 31.58 -9.20 19.69
C ALA A 563 32.44 -10.07 18.78
N GLU A 564 31.78 -10.74 17.85
CA GLU A 564 32.42 -11.47 16.76
C GLU A 564 32.13 -10.75 15.46
N LYS A 565 33.15 -10.31 14.75
CA LYS A 565 33.01 -9.76 13.41
C LYS A 565 32.86 -10.90 12.42
N VAL A 566 31.63 -11.12 11.92
CA VAL A 566 31.32 -12.26 11.03
C VAL A 566 31.47 -11.92 9.56
N SER A 567 31.42 -10.63 9.21
CA SER A 567 31.66 -10.15 7.86
C SER A 567 32.16 -8.70 7.82
N ALA A 568 32.25 -8.11 6.63
CA ALA A 568 32.74 -6.74 6.43
C ALA A 568 31.95 -5.68 7.21
N GLY A 569 30.67 -5.91 7.46
CA GLY A 569 29.78 -4.94 8.13
C GLY A 569 28.82 -5.55 9.14
N LEU A 570 29.00 -6.81 9.56
CA LEU A 570 28.12 -7.45 10.53
C LEU A 570 28.90 -7.98 11.72
N TYR A 571 28.30 -7.79 12.90
CA TYR A 571 28.81 -8.25 14.18
C TYR A 571 27.74 -9.08 14.88
N PHE A 572 28.15 -10.19 15.51
CA PHE A 572 27.36 -10.99 16.42
C PHE A 572 27.76 -10.64 17.85
N PHE A 573 26.78 -10.33 18.69
CA PHE A 573 26.96 -10.06 20.10
C PHE A 573 26.43 -11.19 20.96
N ARG A 574 27.22 -11.68 21.86
CA ARG A 574 26.84 -12.60 22.92
C ARG A 574 26.88 -11.85 24.24
N PHE A 575 25.81 -11.91 25.01
CA PHE A 575 25.76 -11.33 26.35
C PHE A 575 25.96 -12.41 27.42
N PHE A 576 26.58 -12.05 28.53
CA PHE A 576 26.81 -12.96 29.65
C PHE A 576 26.97 -12.18 30.95
N GLN A 577 26.77 -12.85 32.08
CA GLN A 577 27.17 -12.33 33.41
C GLN A 577 28.55 -12.84 33.74
N PRO A 578 29.44 -11.98 34.22
CA PRO A 578 30.83 -12.33 34.55
C PRO A 578 30.96 -13.27 35.75
#